data_b12432fa753b9dedbf49d01d501ba937
#
_entry.id   b12432fa753b9dedbf49d01d501ba937
#
_cell.length_a   1.000
_cell.length_b   1.000
_cell.length_c   1.000
_cell.angle_alpha   90.00
_cell.angle_beta   90.00
_cell.angle_gamma   90.00
#
_symmetry.space_group_name_H-M   'P 1'
#
loop_
_entity.id
_entity.type
_entity.pdbx_description
1 polymer ?
#
loop_
_entity_poly.entity_id
_entity_poly.type
_entity_poly.pdbx_seq_one_letter_code
_entity_poly.pdbx_strand_id
1 'polypeptide(L)'
;MGYIDLRGHQLWSNEFADNGEPLLSLHGGLSASHRWDWTILPAVENDHHVYSYDRTAHGRTGIRPGFYHFDFQTDEAIAYIEDVIRKPTHMIGHSDGAIIALMVGIKRPDLVLSIISIGANYHWDAGFEAEEFIGEIFIGEEDAAEYAELSPDHPDTQIEIIRKAQDVWRSEPNLTRTDLAKIQCPVLVMAGEVEPFSTQHTVNLYESLADADLAIVPGATHSVTQDKPELALAMIKDFYAGLSTRGVEDI
;
A
#
# COMPACT_ATOMS: atom_id res chain seq x y z
N MET A 1 2.28 16.85 10.35
CA MET A 1 1.12 15.96 10.64
C MET A 1 -0.11 16.83 10.92
N GLY A 2 -1.26 16.49 10.33
CA GLY A 2 -2.52 17.19 10.57
C GLY A 2 -3.59 16.87 9.52
N TYR A 3 -4.77 17.44 9.75
CA TYR A 3 -5.85 17.34 8.77
C TYR A 3 -5.61 18.28 7.60
N ILE A 4 -5.85 17.79 6.40
CA ILE A 4 -5.88 18.56 5.16
C ILE A 4 -7.26 18.41 4.49
N ASP A 5 -7.66 19.39 3.70
CA ASP A 5 -8.80 19.24 2.80
C ASP A 5 -8.33 18.65 1.46
N LEU A 6 -8.74 17.43 1.16
CA LEU A 6 -8.50 16.81 -0.13
C LEU A 6 -9.81 16.74 -0.91
N ARG A 7 -10.04 17.71 -1.79
CA ARG A 7 -11.22 17.80 -2.66
C ARG A 7 -12.55 17.72 -1.88
N GLY A 8 -12.61 18.42 -0.73
CA GLY A 8 -13.79 18.51 0.11
C GLY A 8 -13.93 17.39 1.16
N HIS A 9 -12.88 16.59 1.36
CA HIS A 9 -12.83 15.60 2.43
C HIS A 9 -11.65 15.88 3.37
N GLN A 10 -11.91 15.84 4.70
CA GLN A 10 -10.87 15.98 5.71
C GLN A 10 -10.10 14.67 5.85
N LEU A 11 -8.81 14.71 5.54
CA LEU A 11 -7.93 13.57 5.50
C LEU A 11 -6.73 13.83 6.41
N TRP A 12 -6.38 12.87 7.26
CA TRP A 12 -5.20 12.98 8.10
C TRP A 12 -3.94 12.68 7.30
N SER A 13 -3.02 13.62 7.29
CA SER A 13 -1.77 13.56 6.53
C SER A 13 -0.56 13.70 7.42
N ASN A 14 0.48 12.92 7.11
CA ASN A 14 1.80 13.01 7.71
C ASN A 14 2.83 13.39 6.65
N GLU A 15 3.87 14.06 7.10
CA GLU A 15 5.02 14.45 6.30
C GLU A 15 6.26 14.26 7.17
N PHE A 16 7.23 13.50 6.68
CA PHE A 16 8.49 13.18 7.34
C PHE A 16 9.64 13.56 6.44
N ALA A 17 10.68 14.15 7.03
CA ALA A 17 11.80 14.69 6.31
C ALA A 17 11.36 15.69 5.21
N ASP A 18 12.25 16.49 4.72
CA ASP A 18 12.00 17.48 3.66
C ASP A 18 13.10 17.46 2.58
N ASN A 19 13.77 16.34 2.44
CA ASN A 19 14.90 16.12 1.56
C ASN A 19 14.63 15.03 0.52
N GLY A 20 15.25 15.15 -0.63
CA GLY A 20 15.19 14.14 -1.69
C GLY A 20 13.90 14.19 -2.52
N GLU A 21 13.69 13.13 -3.30
CA GLU A 21 12.50 12.98 -4.12
C GLU A 21 11.29 12.55 -3.27
N PRO A 22 10.07 12.95 -3.67
CA PRO A 22 8.88 12.59 -2.90
C PRO A 22 8.63 11.09 -2.93
N LEU A 23 8.21 10.56 -1.78
CA LEU A 23 7.80 9.18 -1.60
C LEU A 23 6.45 9.14 -0.89
N LEU A 24 5.45 8.49 -1.49
CA LEU A 24 4.16 8.23 -0.89
C LEU A 24 4.12 6.85 -0.24
N SER A 25 3.90 6.81 1.06
CA SER A 25 3.73 5.60 1.86
C SER A 25 2.25 5.28 2.04
N LEU A 26 1.83 4.04 1.73
CA LEU A 26 0.44 3.57 1.79
C LEU A 26 0.31 2.36 2.70
N HIS A 27 -0.44 2.51 3.79
CA HIS A 27 -0.71 1.43 4.76
C HIS A 27 -1.67 0.36 4.21
N GLY A 28 -1.70 -0.81 4.85
CA GLY A 28 -2.58 -1.93 4.51
C GLY A 28 -4.06 -1.72 4.89
N GLY A 29 -4.91 -2.66 4.54
CA GLY A 29 -6.32 -2.68 4.92
C GLY A 29 -6.50 -2.79 6.43
N LEU A 30 -7.56 -2.17 6.97
CA LEU A 30 -7.88 -2.15 8.40
C LEU A 30 -6.70 -1.69 9.29
N SER A 31 -5.74 -0.93 8.72
CA SER A 31 -4.56 -0.36 9.38
C SER A 31 -4.61 1.16 9.32
N ALA A 32 -3.53 1.83 9.67
CA ALA A 32 -3.39 3.28 9.58
C ALA A 32 -1.92 3.66 9.39
N SER A 33 -1.67 4.90 8.97
CA SER A 33 -0.32 5.40 8.71
C SER A 33 0.60 5.27 9.92
N HIS A 34 0.13 5.59 11.13
CA HIS A 34 0.94 5.50 12.34
C HIS A 34 1.37 4.07 12.72
N ARG A 35 0.64 3.02 12.27
CA ARG A 35 1.03 1.61 12.45
C ARG A 35 2.04 1.15 11.40
N TRP A 36 2.01 1.77 10.22
CA TRP A 36 2.80 1.37 9.07
C TRP A 36 4.11 2.16 8.89
N ASP A 37 4.05 3.49 8.95
CA ASP A 37 5.16 4.37 8.54
C ASP A 37 6.48 4.05 9.25
N TRP A 38 6.45 3.81 10.58
CA TRP A 38 7.65 3.53 11.36
C TRP A 38 8.38 2.26 10.90
N THR A 39 7.70 1.33 10.23
CA THR A 39 8.28 0.07 9.76
C THR A 39 9.18 0.28 8.54
N ILE A 40 8.99 1.37 7.79
CA ILE A 40 9.74 1.65 6.55
C ILE A 40 10.58 2.92 6.63
N LEU A 41 10.26 3.87 7.49
CA LEU A 41 10.99 5.14 7.62
C LEU A 41 12.50 4.96 7.74
N PRO A 42 13.05 4.00 8.52
CA PRO A 42 14.50 3.80 8.60
C PRO A 42 15.20 3.45 7.28
N ALA A 43 14.42 3.06 6.26
CA ALA A 43 14.97 2.79 4.94
C ALA A 43 14.92 4.00 4.00
N VAL A 44 14.02 4.96 4.22
CA VAL A 44 13.68 5.97 3.22
C VAL A 44 13.82 7.43 3.70
N GLU A 45 13.74 7.70 5.01
CA GLU A 45 13.67 9.07 5.55
C GLU A 45 14.92 9.93 5.34
N ASN A 46 16.10 9.31 5.10
CA ASN A 46 17.33 10.05 4.86
C ASN A 46 17.49 10.54 3.42
N ASP A 47 16.81 9.89 2.48
CA ASP A 47 17.00 10.11 1.05
C ASP A 47 15.72 10.56 0.33
N HIS A 48 14.57 10.52 1.01
CA HIS A 48 13.27 10.87 0.46
C HIS A 48 12.48 11.83 1.36
N HIS A 49 11.71 12.68 0.72
CA HIS A 49 10.64 13.45 1.36
C HIS A 49 9.40 12.56 1.45
N VAL A 50 9.15 12.01 2.63
CA VAL A 50 8.14 10.96 2.83
C VAL A 50 6.80 11.58 3.20
N TYR A 51 5.78 11.24 2.43
CA TYR A 51 4.38 11.55 2.66
C TYR A 51 3.61 10.28 3.00
N SER A 52 2.66 10.39 3.91
CA SER A 52 1.66 9.35 4.16
C SER A 52 0.33 9.97 4.57
N TYR A 53 -0.73 9.20 4.51
CA TYR A 53 -2.04 9.64 5.00
C TYR A 53 -2.86 8.43 5.49
N ASP A 54 -3.76 8.70 6.41
CA ASP A 54 -4.79 7.71 6.77
C ASP A 54 -5.84 7.72 5.65
N ARG A 55 -5.95 6.61 4.90
CA ARG A 55 -6.92 6.49 3.80
C ARG A 55 -8.35 6.61 4.31
N THR A 56 -9.29 7.04 3.48
CA THR A 56 -10.72 7.08 3.83
C THR A 56 -11.14 5.79 4.55
N ALA A 57 -11.85 5.91 5.66
CA ALA A 57 -12.30 4.84 6.55
C ALA A 57 -11.19 4.17 7.38
N HIS A 58 -10.02 4.79 7.50
CA HIS A 58 -8.90 4.27 8.30
C HIS A 58 -8.36 5.34 9.24
N GLY A 59 -7.88 4.92 10.41
CA GLY A 59 -7.22 5.78 11.37
C GLY A 59 -8.05 7.02 11.72
N ARG A 60 -7.49 8.20 11.43
CA ARG A 60 -8.10 9.51 11.70
C ARG A 60 -8.94 10.07 10.56
N THR A 61 -9.08 9.33 9.47
CA THR A 61 -9.89 9.74 8.31
C THR A 61 -11.22 9.00 8.28
N GLY A 62 -12.32 9.76 8.36
CA GLY A 62 -13.68 9.20 8.41
C GLY A 62 -14.15 8.55 7.11
N ILE A 63 -15.31 7.88 7.19
CA ILE A 63 -15.97 7.28 6.03
C ILE A 63 -16.56 8.34 5.11
N ARG A 64 -16.72 7.98 3.83
CA ARG A 64 -17.53 8.71 2.84
C ARG A 64 -18.09 7.75 1.78
N PRO A 65 -19.12 8.13 1.02
CA PRO A 65 -19.71 7.27 0.01
C PRO A 65 -18.69 6.69 -0.95
N GLY A 66 -18.74 5.38 -1.19
CA GLY A 66 -17.83 4.67 -2.07
C GLY A 66 -16.52 4.18 -1.41
N PHE A 67 -16.33 4.46 -0.13
CA PHE A 67 -15.15 4.02 0.60
C PHE A 67 -14.88 2.50 0.45
N TYR A 68 -13.62 2.13 0.62
CA TYR A 68 -13.06 0.79 0.58
C TYR A 68 -12.87 0.17 -0.81
N HIS A 69 -13.62 0.51 -1.85
CA HIS A 69 -13.35 0.01 -3.20
C HIS A 69 -11.96 0.46 -3.68
N PHE A 70 -11.18 -0.44 -4.30
CA PHE A 70 -9.83 -0.09 -4.73
C PHE A 70 -9.79 1.02 -5.77
N ASP A 71 -10.77 1.11 -6.67
CA ASP A 71 -10.88 2.23 -7.60
C ASP A 71 -11.02 3.58 -6.88
N PHE A 72 -11.87 3.64 -5.85
CA PHE A 72 -12.05 4.83 -5.04
C PHE A 72 -10.76 5.24 -4.31
N GLN A 73 -10.08 4.28 -3.66
CA GLN A 73 -8.85 4.54 -2.92
C GLN A 73 -7.67 4.88 -3.86
N THR A 74 -7.66 4.34 -5.07
CA THR A 74 -6.70 4.70 -6.11
C THR A 74 -6.90 6.14 -6.56
N ASP A 75 -8.15 6.57 -6.77
CA ASP A 75 -8.47 7.95 -7.15
C ASP A 75 -8.15 8.93 -6.00
N GLU A 76 -8.29 8.51 -4.74
CA GLU A 76 -7.86 9.27 -3.57
C GLU A 76 -6.33 9.42 -3.54
N ALA A 77 -5.58 8.36 -3.80
CA ALA A 77 -4.12 8.43 -3.87
C ALA A 77 -3.63 9.32 -5.03
N ILE A 78 -4.26 9.23 -6.20
CA ILE A 78 -3.98 10.13 -7.33
C ILE A 78 -4.26 11.59 -6.93
N ALA A 79 -5.40 11.86 -6.30
CA ALA A 79 -5.72 13.20 -5.82
C ALA A 79 -4.69 13.72 -4.82
N TYR A 80 -4.22 12.86 -3.90
CA TYR A 80 -3.18 13.22 -2.94
C TYR A 80 -1.85 13.57 -3.64
N ILE A 81 -1.44 12.80 -4.64
CA ILE A 81 -0.24 13.11 -5.43
C ILE A 81 -0.41 14.44 -6.16
N GLU A 82 -1.54 14.67 -6.83
CA GLU A 82 -1.78 15.88 -7.64
C GLU A 82 -1.91 17.15 -6.79
N ASP A 83 -2.61 17.11 -5.67
CA ASP A 83 -2.99 18.30 -4.93
C ASP A 83 -2.04 18.60 -3.75
N VAL A 84 -1.40 17.55 -3.17
CA VAL A 84 -0.51 17.68 -2.00
C VAL A 84 0.96 17.58 -2.41
N ILE A 85 1.37 16.46 -3.01
CA ILE A 85 2.78 16.25 -3.41
C ILE A 85 3.14 17.12 -4.62
N ARG A 86 2.28 17.19 -5.63
CA ARG A 86 2.39 18.01 -6.84
C ARG A 86 3.59 17.69 -7.72
N LYS A 87 4.09 16.48 -7.64
CA LYS A 87 5.22 15.95 -8.43
C LYS A 87 5.03 14.45 -8.61
N PRO A 88 5.62 13.85 -9.67
CA PRO A 88 5.79 12.41 -9.70
C PRO A 88 6.51 11.92 -8.46
N THR A 89 6.11 10.75 -7.94
CA THR A 89 6.54 10.26 -6.63
C THR A 89 6.92 8.79 -6.68
N HIS A 90 7.85 8.39 -5.84
CA HIS A 90 8.04 6.99 -5.48
C HIS A 90 6.85 6.54 -4.63
N MET A 91 6.47 5.27 -4.73
CA MET A 91 5.40 4.71 -3.91
C MET A 91 5.88 3.47 -3.18
N ILE A 92 5.54 3.36 -1.90
CA ILE A 92 5.71 2.13 -1.13
C ILE A 92 4.40 1.80 -0.45
N GLY A 93 3.92 0.58 -0.64
CA GLY A 93 2.66 0.15 -0.06
C GLY A 93 2.73 -1.26 0.51
N HIS A 94 1.89 -1.52 1.51
CA HIS A 94 1.68 -2.84 2.08
C HIS A 94 0.24 -3.30 1.85
N SER A 95 0.06 -4.57 1.42
CA SER A 95 -1.27 -5.16 1.26
C SER A 95 -2.18 -4.30 0.37
N ASP A 96 -3.33 -3.83 0.84
CA ASP A 96 -4.21 -2.89 0.12
C ASP A 96 -3.43 -1.68 -0.42
N GLY A 97 -2.51 -1.11 0.38
CA GLY A 97 -1.68 0.01 -0.05
C GLY A 97 -0.77 -0.33 -1.23
N ALA A 98 -0.29 -1.57 -1.30
CA ALA A 98 0.51 -2.05 -2.42
C ALA A 98 -0.34 -2.27 -3.69
N ILE A 99 -1.57 -2.78 -3.52
CA ILE A 99 -2.55 -2.88 -4.62
C ILE A 99 -2.87 -1.49 -5.19
N ILE A 100 -3.11 -0.51 -4.31
CA ILE A 100 -3.40 0.87 -4.71
C ILE A 100 -2.20 1.46 -5.47
N ALA A 101 -0.97 1.25 -5.01
CA ALA A 101 0.23 1.74 -5.70
C ALA A 101 0.34 1.16 -7.13
N LEU A 102 0.09 -0.14 -7.31
CA LEU A 102 0.04 -0.76 -8.64
C LEU A 102 -1.05 -0.14 -9.51
N MET A 103 -2.25 0.07 -8.96
CA MET A 103 -3.36 0.67 -9.68
C MET A 103 -3.11 2.14 -10.07
N VAL A 104 -2.42 2.91 -9.23
CA VAL A 104 -1.94 4.26 -9.61
C VAL A 104 -0.96 4.16 -10.79
N GLY A 105 0.01 3.24 -10.73
CA GLY A 105 0.96 3.01 -11.82
C GLY A 105 0.29 2.62 -13.15
N ILE A 106 -0.84 1.91 -13.09
CA ILE A 106 -1.66 1.56 -14.27
C ILE A 106 -2.44 2.77 -14.79
N LYS A 107 -3.10 3.51 -13.89
CA LYS A 107 -3.99 4.63 -14.26
C LYS A 107 -3.23 5.91 -14.64
N ARG A 108 -2.13 6.19 -13.93
CA ARG A 108 -1.37 7.45 -14.04
C ARG A 108 0.15 7.17 -13.98
N PRO A 109 0.68 6.47 -15.01
CA PRO A 109 2.13 6.17 -15.07
C PRO A 109 3.00 7.45 -15.05
N ASP A 110 2.44 8.58 -15.46
CA ASP A 110 3.09 9.89 -15.42
C ASP A 110 3.34 10.42 -14.00
N LEU A 111 2.66 9.89 -12.99
CA LEU A 111 2.78 10.31 -11.59
C LEU A 111 3.70 9.40 -10.75
N VAL A 112 4.22 8.30 -11.31
CA VAL A 112 4.92 7.28 -10.52
C VAL A 112 6.35 7.10 -11.01
N LEU A 113 7.31 7.32 -10.11
CA LEU A 113 8.75 7.14 -10.38
C LEU A 113 9.19 5.69 -10.15
N SER A 114 8.72 5.03 -9.11
CA SER A 114 8.91 3.61 -8.82
C SER A 114 7.86 3.11 -7.83
N ILE A 115 7.71 1.79 -7.73
CA ILE A 115 6.79 1.15 -6.78
C ILE A 115 7.53 0.09 -5.97
N ILE A 116 7.37 0.10 -4.64
CA ILE A 116 7.65 -1.04 -3.78
C ILE A 116 6.31 -1.61 -3.33
N SER A 117 5.99 -2.79 -3.82
CA SER A 117 4.73 -3.50 -3.58
C SER A 117 4.97 -4.65 -2.61
N ILE A 118 4.55 -4.51 -1.35
CA ILE A 118 4.77 -5.51 -0.30
C ILE A 118 3.46 -6.22 0.01
N GLY A 119 3.41 -7.54 -0.23
CA GLY A 119 2.24 -8.36 0.08
C GLY A 119 0.99 -8.04 -0.75
N ALA A 120 1.14 -7.64 -2.02
CA ALA A 120 0.01 -7.38 -2.89
C ALA A 120 -0.51 -8.64 -3.58
N ASN A 121 -1.83 -8.79 -3.63
CA ASN A 121 -2.49 -9.63 -4.62
C ASN A 121 -3.04 -8.73 -5.75
N TYR A 122 -2.87 -9.13 -7.01
CA TYR A 122 -3.39 -8.36 -8.15
C TYR A 122 -4.81 -8.80 -8.58
N HIS A 123 -5.28 -9.92 -8.05
CA HIS A 123 -6.60 -10.47 -8.34
C HIS A 123 -7.18 -11.11 -7.09
N TRP A 124 -8.47 -10.95 -6.86
CA TRP A 124 -9.16 -11.51 -5.68
C TRP A 124 -9.04 -13.05 -5.61
N ASP A 125 -9.03 -13.74 -6.75
CA ASP A 125 -8.79 -15.18 -6.83
C ASP A 125 -7.27 -15.45 -6.87
N ALA A 126 -6.61 -15.20 -5.76
CA ALA A 126 -5.16 -15.32 -5.59
C ALA A 126 -4.74 -16.64 -4.92
N GLY A 127 -5.69 -17.56 -4.71
CA GLY A 127 -5.47 -18.81 -3.97
C GLY A 127 -5.54 -18.60 -2.46
N PHE A 128 -6.33 -17.64 -2.00
CA PHE A 128 -6.67 -17.50 -0.59
C PHE A 128 -7.36 -18.76 -0.08
N GLU A 129 -6.96 -19.25 1.08
CA GLU A 129 -7.76 -20.21 1.82
C GLU A 129 -8.96 -19.46 2.41
N ALA A 130 -10.09 -19.56 1.71
CA ALA A 130 -11.28 -18.70 1.88
C ALA A 130 -11.86 -18.66 3.29
N GLU A 131 -11.53 -19.60 4.17
CA GLU A 131 -12.09 -19.69 5.52
C GLU A 131 -11.52 -18.64 6.49
N GLU A 132 -10.28 -18.16 6.30
CA GLU A 132 -9.66 -17.19 7.21
C GLU A 132 -10.23 -15.77 7.06
N PHE A 133 -10.71 -15.39 5.88
CA PHE A 133 -11.25 -14.04 5.61
C PHE A 133 -12.77 -13.94 5.70
N ILE A 134 -13.50 -15.05 5.96
CA ILE A 134 -14.97 -15.12 5.88
C ILE A 134 -15.60 -15.34 7.26
N GLY A 135 -14.80 -15.39 8.32
CA GLY A 135 -15.25 -15.70 9.67
C GLY A 135 -16.16 -14.64 10.29
N GLU A 136 -16.68 -14.97 11.45
CA GLU A 136 -17.37 -14.02 12.33
C GLU A 136 -16.41 -12.85 12.66
N ILE A 137 -16.89 -11.61 12.50
CA ILE A 137 -16.07 -10.43 12.76
C ILE A 137 -15.80 -10.36 14.26
N PHE A 138 -14.55 -10.51 14.62
CA PHE A 138 -14.06 -10.29 15.97
C PHE A 138 -13.20 -9.02 15.99
N ILE A 139 -13.57 -8.07 16.84
CA ILE A 139 -12.79 -6.85 17.07
C ILE A 139 -12.11 -7.00 18.42
N GLY A 140 -10.77 -7.00 18.43
CA GLY A 140 -9.99 -7.03 19.68
C GLY A 140 -10.25 -5.77 20.52
N GLU A 141 -10.12 -5.88 21.84
CA GLU A 141 -10.33 -4.74 22.75
C GLU A 141 -9.39 -3.56 22.41
N GLU A 142 -8.14 -3.85 22.05
CA GLU A 142 -7.13 -2.84 21.68
C GLU A 142 -7.52 -2.13 20.37
N ASP A 143 -7.96 -2.88 19.36
CA ASP A 143 -8.39 -2.31 18.07
C ASP A 143 -9.67 -1.48 18.21
N ALA A 144 -10.60 -1.91 19.05
CA ALA A 144 -11.81 -1.15 19.36
C ALA A 144 -11.49 0.15 20.10
N ALA A 145 -10.58 0.09 21.06
CA ALA A 145 -10.15 1.26 21.82
C ALA A 145 -9.41 2.27 20.94
N GLU A 146 -8.49 1.80 20.10
CA GLU A 146 -7.76 2.66 19.16
C GLU A 146 -8.71 3.30 18.13
N TYR A 147 -9.65 2.52 17.57
CA TYR A 147 -10.66 3.07 16.67
C TYR A 147 -11.47 4.18 17.34
N ALA A 148 -11.95 3.95 18.57
CA ALA A 148 -12.73 4.92 19.33
C ALA A 148 -11.92 6.19 19.69
N GLU A 149 -10.60 6.08 19.83
CA GLU A 149 -9.70 7.21 20.11
C GLU A 149 -9.38 8.03 18.85
N LEU A 150 -9.13 7.36 17.73
CA LEU A 150 -8.58 8.00 16.54
C LEU A 150 -9.62 8.39 15.51
N SER A 151 -10.63 7.56 15.30
CA SER A 151 -11.62 7.76 14.22
C SER A 151 -12.56 8.92 14.54
N PRO A 152 -12.85 9.78 13.55
CA PRO A 152 -13.91 10.79 13.69
C PRO A 152 -15.33 10.19 13.60
N ASP A 153 -15.44 8.92 13.18
CA ASP A 153 -16.71 8.23 13.04
C ASP A 153 -17.18 7.64 14.38
N HIS A 154 -18.48 7.32 14.48
CA HIS A 154 -19.01 6.65 15.67
C HIS A 154 -18.37 5.24 15.82
N PRO A 155 -18.06 4.77 17.04
CA PRO A 155 -17.42 3.45 17.25
C PRO A 155 -18.14 2.27 16.57
N ASP A 156 -19.47 2.30 16.47
CA ASP A 156 -20.24 1.25 15.80
C ASP A 156 -19.97 1.16 14.29
N THR A 157 -19.40 2.22 13.69
CA THR A 157 -19.03 2.24 12.27
C THR A 157 -17.88 1.27 11.95
N GLN A 158 -17.04 0.93 12.94
CA GLN A 158 -15.91 0.00 12.76
C GLN A 158 -16.37 -1.35 12.16
N ILE A 159 -17.49 -1.89 12.65
CA ILE A 159 -18.01 -3.17 12.14
C ILE A 159 -18.51 -3.06 10.69
N GLU A 160 -19.05 -1.90 10.30
CA GLU A 160 -19.44 -1.63 8.92
C GLU A 160 -18.21 -1.59 8.00
N ILE A 161 -17.16 -0.93 8.44
CA ILE A 161 -15.88 -0.85 7.70
C ILE A 161 -15.29 -2.25 7.49
N ILE A 162 -15.22 -3.09 8.52
CA ILE A 162 -14.68 -4.45 8.43
C ILE A 162 -15.52 -5.30 7.47
N ARG A 163 -16.85 -5.23 7.55
CA ARG A 163 -17.73 -5.95 6.61
C ARG A 163 -17.51 -5.50 5.17
N LYS A 164 -17.38 -4.20 4.97
CA LYS A 164 -17.11 -3.64 3.65
C LYS A 164 -15.75 -4.07 3.11
N ALA A 165 -14.74 -4.11 3.96
CA ALA A 165 -13.41 -4.63 3.61
C ALA A 165 -13.50 -6.08 3.13
N GLN A 166 -14.14 -6.96 3.91
CA GLN A 166 -14.31 -8.37 3.56
C GLN A 166 -15.09 -8.56 2.25
N ASP A 167 -16.12 -7.75 2.00
CA ASP A 167 -16.89 -7.80 0.75
C ASP A 167 -16.05 -7.40 -0.46
N VAL A 168 -15.21 -6.37 -0.31
CA VAL A 168 -14.30 -5.91 -1.36
C VAL A 168 -13.21 -6.97 -1.63
N TRP A 169 -12.56 -7.50 -0.62
CA TRP A 169 -11.49 -8.51 -0.79
C TRP A 169 -11.97 -9.81 -1.44
N ARG A 170 -13.28 -10.13 -1.37
CA ARG A 170 -13.87 -11.29 -2.08
C ARG A 170 -14.10 -11.05 -3.57
N SER A 171 -13.99 -9.83 -4.04
CA SER A 171 -14.35 -9.44 -5.42
C SER A 171 -13.35 -8.52 -6.09
N GLU A 172 -12.43 -7.94 -5.34
CA GLU A 172 -11.42 -6.99 -5.81
C GLU A 172 -10.04 -7.32 -5.19
N PRO A 173 -8.92 -6.89 -5.83
CA PRO A 173 -8.87 -6.29 -7.17
C PRO A 173 -9.13 -7.34 -8.27
N ASN A 174 -9.42 -6.86 -9.50
CA ASN A 174 -9.59 -7.68 -10.70
C ASN A 174 -8.59 -7.27 -11.79
N LEU A 175 -7.32 -7.12 -11.44
CA LEU A 175 -6.30 -6.77 -12.41
C LEU A 175 -5.90 -8.00 -13.24
N THR A 176 -5.66 -7.76 -14.52
CA THR A 176 -5.12 -8.77 -15.42
C THR A 176 -3.63 -8.58 -15.62
N ARG A 177 -2.93 -9.60 -16.14
CA ARG A 177 -1.53 -9.46 -16.56
C ARG A 177 -1.34 -8.35 -17.60
N THR A 178 -2.34 -8.12 -18.45
CA THR A 178 -2.31 -7.03 -19.46
C THR A 178 -2.43 -5.66 -18.77
N ASP A 179 -3.15 -5.56 -17.65
CA ASP A 179 -3.20 -4.32 -16.90
C ASP A 179 -1.87 -4.03 -16.20
N LEU A 180 -1.28 -5.03 -15.57
CA LEU A 180 0.04 -4.92 -14.92
C LEU A 180 1.15 -4.52 -15.91
N ALA A 181 1.11 -5.03 -17.15
CA ALA A 181 2.05 -4.66 -18.22
C ALA A 181 1.99 -3.17 -18.63
N LYS A 182 0.99 -2.40 -18.18
CA LYS A 182 0.91 -0.93 -18.40
C LYS A 182 1.79 -0.14 -17.44
N ILE A 183 2.26 -0.74 -16.35
CA ILE A 183 3.17 -0.11 -15.39
C ILE A 183 4.53 0.08 -16.06
N GLN A 184 5.00 1.32 -16.13
CA GLN A 184 6.19 1.72 -16.89
C GLN A 184 7.40 1.98 -15.99
N CYS A 185 7.19 2.13 -14.68
CA CYS A 185 8.24 2.40 -13.73
C CYS A 185 8.83 1.11 -13.15
N PRO A 186 10.05 1.13 -12.59
CA PRO A 186 10.62 0.02 -11.84
C PRO A 186 9.75 -0.38 -10.65
N VAL A 187 9.60 -1.69 -10.41
CA VAL A 187 8.80 -2.24 -9.31
C VAL A 187 9.61 -3.25 -8.50
N LEU A 188 9.65 -3.11 -7.18
CA LEU A 188 10.03 -4.21 -6.29
C LEU A 188 8.77 -4.93 -5.82
N VAL A 189 8.62 -6.19 -6.23
CA VAL A 189 7.59 -7.09 -5.71
C VAL A 189 8.16 -7.85 -4.53
N MET A 190 7.69 -7.54 -3.31
CA MET A 190 8.16 -8.18 -2.08
C MET A 190 7.00 -8.90 -1.41
N ALA A 191 7.24 -10.10 -0.89
CA ALA A 191 6.26 -10.87 -0.12
C ALA A 191 6.94 -11.73 0.94
N GLY A 192 6.20 -12.13 1.97
CA GLY A 192 6.64 -13.17 2.88
C GLY A 192 6.58 -14.56 2.25
N GLU A 193 7.30 -15.51 2.83
CA GLU A 193 7.19 -16.93 2.45
C GLU A 193 5.80 -17.50 2.81
N VAL A 194 5.18 -16.94 3.88
CA VAL A 194 3.89 -17.37 4.40
C VAL A 194 2.87 -16.24 4.21
N GLU A 195 2.41 -16.07 2.98
CA GLU A 195 1.35 -15.13 2.62
C GLU A 195 -0.03 -15.80 2.72
N PRO A 196 -1.13 -15.04 2.90
CA PRO A 196 -2.48 -15.60 2.83
C PRO A 196 -2.91 -16.02 1.42
N PHE A 197 -2.08 -15.79 0.41
CA PHE A 197 -2.27 -16.19 -0.99
C PHE A 197 -1.05 -16.96 -1.50
N SER A 198 -1.21 -17.63 -2.66
CA SER A 198 -0.17 -18.51 -3.18
C SER A 198 1.10 -17.76 -3.59
N THR A 199 2.29 -18.30 -3.29
CA THR A 199 3.57 -17.78 -3.79
C THR A 199 3.58 -17.66 -5.31
N GLN A 200 2.90 -18.57 -6.04
CA GLN A 200 2.78 -18.50 -7.49
C GLN A 200 2.06 -17.23 -7.94
N HIS A 201 1.10 -16.71 -7.15
CA HIS A 201 0.42 -15.47 -7.46
C HIS A 201 1.40 -14.27 -7.41
N THR A 202 2.28 -14.23 -6.41
CA THR A 202 3.35 -13.23 -6.32
C THR A 202 4.32 -13.33 -7.50
N VAL A 203 4.74 -14.55 -7.88
CA VAL A 203 5.58 -14.76 -9.05
C VAL A 203 4.89 -14.30 -10.34
N ASN A 204 3.59 -14.61 -10.49
CA ASN A 204 2.80 -14.16 -11.63
C ASN A 204 2.68 -12.63 -11.71
N LEU A 205 2.57 -11.94 -10.56
CA LEU A 205 2.61 -10.49 -10.49
C LEU A 205 3.95 -9.97 -11.05
N TYR A 206 5.06 -10.46 -10.51
CA TYR A 206 6.41 -10.11 -10.96
C TYR A 206 6.60 -10.33 -12.47
N GLU A 207 6.25 -11.52 -12.99
CA GLU A 207 6.38 -11.87 -14.41
C GLU A 207 5.51 -11.03 -15.36
N SER A 208 4.52 -10.32 -14.81
CA SER A 208 3.60 -9.48 -15.58
C SER A 208 4.07 -8.03 -15.72
N LEU A 209 5.13 -7.66 -15.02
CA LEU A 209 5.72 -6.32 -15.02
C LEU A 209 6.91 -6.26 -15.98
N ALA A 210 7.09 -5.10 -16.63
CA ALA A 210 8.14 -4.93 -17.64
C ALA A 210 9.54 -4.75 -17.02
N ASP A 211 9.61 -4.06 -15.87
CA ASP A 211 10.83 -3.80 -15.11
C ASP A 211 10.55 -4.06 -13.63
N ALA A 212 10.94 -5.24 -13.14
CA ALA A 212 10.67 -5.60 -11.76
C ALA A 212 11.78 -6.44 -11.13
N ASP A 213 11.92 -6.32 -9.81
CA ASP A 213 12.67 -7.22 -8.94
C ASP A 213 11.72 -8.04 -8.09
N LEU A 214 12.12 -9.26 -7.74
CA LEU A 214 11.33 -10.15 -6.89
C LEU A 214 12.06 -10.49 -5.60
N ALA A 215 11.40 -10.30 -4.47
CA ALA A 215 11.90 -10.68 -3.15
C ALA A 215 10.85 -11.48 -2.39
N ILE A 216 11.09 -12.79 -2.21
CA ILE A 216 10.34 -13.63 -1.27
C ILE A 216 11.18 -13.77 0.00
N VAL A 217 10.67 -13.23 1.12
CA VAL A 217 11.43 -13.15 2.38
C VAL A 217 11.24 -14.41 3.22
N PRO A 218 12.29 -15.23 3.41
CA PRO A 218 12.17 -16.51 4.13
C PRO A 218 11.70 -16.34 5.56
N GLY A 219 10.69 -17.12 5.97
CA GLY A 219 10.13 -17.16 7.31
C GLY A 219 9.39 -15.87 7.72
N ALA A 220 9.07 -14.99 6.77
CA ALA A 220 8.17 -13.88 6.99
C ALA A 220 6.73 -14.27 6.65
N THR A 221 5.77 -13.69 7.37
CA THR A 221 4.35 -13.72 7.06
C THR A 221 3.99 -12.51 6.18
N HIS A 222 2.70 -12.24 6.04
CA HIS A 222 2.18 -11.02 5.40
C HIS A 222 2.75 -9.73 6.01
N SER A 223 3.20 -9.74 7.26
CA SER A 223 3.81 -8.61 7.97
C SER A 223 5.33 -8.53 7.78
N VAL A 224 5.81 -8.61 6.54
CA VAL A 224 7.23 -8.74 6.16
C VAL A 224 8.16 -7.77 6.89
N THR A 225 7.78 -6.49 6.97
CA THR A 225 8.60 -5.43 7.61
C THR A 225 8.65 -5.53 9.12
N GLN A 226 7.70 -6.23 9.74
CA GLN A 226 7.66 -6.47 11.18
C GLN A 226 8.36 -7.78 11.54
N ASP A 227 8.18 -8.83 10.74
CA ASP A 227 8.76 -10.15 11.00
C ASP A 227 10.26 -10.19 10.72
N LYS A 228 10.70 -9.49 9.67
CA LYS A 228 12.08 -9.48 9.18
C LYS A 228 12.56 -8.06 8.85
N PRO A 229 12.52 -7.12 9.82
CA PRO A 229 12.79 -5.71 9.56
C PRO A 229 14.14 -5.45 8.89
N GLU A 230 15.21 -6.08 9.36
CA GLU A 230 16.56 -5.85 8.80
C GLU A 230 16.65 -6.29 7.34
N LEU A 231 16.06 -7.43 6.98
CA LEU A 231 16.05 -7.92 5.59
C LEU A 231 15.17 -7.04 4.70
N ALA A 232 13.96 -6.73 5.15
CA ALA A 232 13.04 -5.88 4.39
C ALA A 232 13.64 -4.49 4.13
N LEU A 233 14.16 -3.84 5.16
CA LEU A 233 14.78 -2.52 5.04
C LEU A 233 16.05 -2.54 4.15
N ALA A 234 16.86 -3.62 4.20
CA ALA A 234 18.00 -3.75 3.32
C ALA A 234 17.59 -3.87 1.85
N MET A 235 16.55 -4.66 1.54
CA MET A 235 16.02 -4.82 0.17
C MET A 235 15.40 -3.52 -0.36
N ILE A 236 14.69 -2.76 0.49
CA ILE A 236 14.14 -1.44 0.14
C ILE A 236 15.27 -0.48 -0.23
N LYS A 237 16.32 -0.41 0.59
CA LYS A 237 17.48 0.44 0.33
C LYS A 237 18.24 0.05 -0.94
N ASP A 238 18.44 -1.25 -1.16
CA ASP A 238 19.11 -1.77 -2.34
C ASP A 238 18.34 -1.44 -3.63
N PHE A 239 17.02 -1.60 -3.61
CA PHE A 239 16.16 -1.23 -4.72
C PHE A 239 16.31 0.25 -5.09
N TYR A 240 16.21 1.17 -4.12
CA TYR A 240 16.37 2.61 -4.40
C TYR A 240 17.77 2.96 -4.86
N ALA A 241 18.81 2.36 -4.28
CA ALA A 241 20.19 2.56 -4.74
C ALA A 241 20.39 2.10 -6.19
N GLY A 242 19.72 1.02 -6.58
CA GLY A 242 19.76 0.46 -7.93
C GLY A 242 19.05 1.29 -9.00
N LEU A 243 18.09 2.15 -8.64
CA LEU A 243 17.31 2.94 -9.60
C LEU A 243 18.18 3.85 -10.47
N SER A 244 19.24 4.42 -9.92
CA SER A 244 20.17 5.30 -10.64
C SER A 244 21.00 4.59 -11.71
N THR A 245 21.11 3.27 -11.65
CA THR A 245 21.88 2.43 -12.59
C THR A 245 21.00 1.73 -13.62
N ARG A 246 19.69 1.70 -13.43
CA ARG A 246 18.73 1.15 -14.39
C ARG A 246 18.73 2.00 -15.66
N GLY A 247 18.92 1.39 -16.82
CA GLY A 247 19.01 2.08 -18.12
C GLY A 247 20.42 2.46 -18.58
N VAL A 248 21.49 2.10 -17.84
CA VAL A 248 22.88 2.34 -18.24
C VAL A 248 23.51 1.12 -18.93
N GLU A 249 22.85 -0.03 -18.92
CA GLU A 249 23.42 -1.30 -19.42
C GLU A 249 23.06 -1.65 -20.88
N ASP A 250 22.59 -0.71 -21.70
CA ASP A 250 22.33 -0.92 -23.14
C ASP A 250 23.11 0.07 -24.01
N ILE A 251 24.47 0.07 -23.90
CA ILE A 251 25.35 0.65 -24.91
C ILE A 251 26.51 -0.31 -25.22
#